data_04602558e6d20934d65cc36fb69e73a5
#
_entry.id   04602558e6d20934d65cc36fb69e73a5
#
_cell.length_a   1.000
_cell.length_b   1.000
_cell.length_c   1.000
_cell.angle_alpha   90.00
_cell.angle_beta   90.00
_cell.angle_gamma   90.00
#
_symmetry.space_group_name_H-M   'P 1'
#
loop_
_entity.id
_entity.type
_entity.pdbx_description
1 polymer ?
#
loop_
_entity_poly.entity_id
_entity_poly.type
_entity_poly.pdbx_seq_one_letter_code
_entity_poly.pdbx_strand_id
1 'polypeptide(L)'
;MRGLRKRGCLFLVGGVGYSLLEIRWRRRTHWTMAAAGGLCFSLLYGLCGKMAGRSRWKKSVAGSTVITGVEFLAGCLINRRLGWGVWDYSRLPGNVMGQICLPFTFLWFLLCLPVTALCDELHRREGRCTLSQAVVR
;
A
#
# COMPACT_ATOMS: atom_id res chain seq x y z
N MET A 1 13.62 3.89 19.50
CA MET A 1 12.96 5.13 19.03
C MET A 1 13.03 5.35 17.52
N ARG A 2 14.17 5.11 16.82
CA ARG A 2 14.26 5.29 15.36
C ARG A 2 13.27 4.42 14.55
N GLY A 3 13.05 3.17 14.96
CA GLY A 3 12.14 2.25 14.25
C GLY A 3 10.66 2.65 14.32
N LEU A 4 10.18 3.18 15.44
CA LEU A 4 8.79 3.61 15.59
C LEU A 4 8.49 4.88 14.78
N ARG A 5 9.42 5.86 14.81
CA ARG A 5 9.31 7.08 13.99
C ARG A 5 9.28 6.76 12.50
N LYS A 6 10.10 5.80 12.06
CA LYS A 6 10.12 5.34 10.66
C LYS A 6 8.79 4.71 10.26
N ARG A 7 8.24 3.81 11.07
CA ARG A 7 6.94 3.17 10.79
C ARG A 7 5.82 4.21 10.70
N GLY A 8 5.80 5.19 11.62
CA GLY A 8 4.85 6.30 11.56
C GLY A 8 4.99 7.13 10.28
N CYS A 9 6.23 7.44 9.87
CA CYS A 9 6.48 8.18 8.63
C CYS A 9 6.00 7.42 7.40
N LEU A 10 6.30 6.11 7.29
CA LEU A 10 5.83 5.26 6.19
C LEU A 10 4.30 5.21 6.14
N PHE A 11 3.66 5.06 7.29
CA PHE A 11 2.20 5.05 7.38
C PHE A 11 1.59 6.38 6.91
N LEU A 12 2.14 7.51 7.36
CA LEU A 12 1.68 8.84 6.94
C LEU A 12 1.88 9.08 5.44
N VAL A 13 3.04 8.73 4.90
CA VAL A 13 3.33 8.86 3.46
C VAL A 13 2.34 8.04 2.63
N GLY A 14 2.09 6.80 3.03
CA GLY A 14 1.12 5.93 2.36
C GLY A 14 -0.31 6.46 2.45
N GLY A 15 -0.72 6.91 3.63
CA GLY A 15 -2.06 7.45 3.87
C GLY A 15 -2.32 8.74 3.08
N VAL A 16 -1.40 9.68 3.12
CA VAL A 16 -1.50 10.93 2.34
C VAL A 16 -1.45 10.64 0.85
N GLY A 17 -0.50 9.82 0.39
CA GLY A 17 -0.36 9.47 -1.02
C GLY A 17 -1.61 8.79 -1.58
N TYR A 18 -2.19 7.83 -0.85
CA TYR A 18 -3.43 7.18 -1.24
C TYR A 18 -4.61 8.16 -1.26
N SER A 19 -4.76 9.00 -0.24
CA SER A 19 -5.82 10.01 -0.19
C SER A 19 -5.75 11.00 -1.35
N LEU A 20 -4.56 11.42 -1.75
CA LEU A 20 -4.36 12.30 -2.91
C LEU A 20 -4.78 11.59 -4.22
N LEU A 21 -4.42 10.31 -4.40
CA LEU A 21 -4.87 9.51 -5.54
C LEU A 21 -6.40 9.39 -5.56
N GLU A 22 -7.02 9.13 -4.43
CA GLU A 22 -8.46 8.99 -4.32
C GLU A 22 -9.19 10.31 -4.59
N ILE A 23 -8.73 11.43 -4.06
CA ILE A 23 -9.27 12.76 -4.34
C ILE A 23 -9.14 13.08 -5.83
N ARG A 24 -7.98 12.75 -6.45
CA ARG A 24 -7.77 12.98 -7.89
C ARG A 24 -8.71 12.17 -8.77
N TRP A 25 -9.06 10.95 -8.33
CA TRP A 25 -9.90 10.02 -9.09
C TRP A 25 -11.39 10.17 -8.78
N ARG A 26 -11.76 10.16 -7.48
CA ARG A 26 -13.16 10.16 -7.00
C ARG A 26 -13.64 11.50 -6.49
N ARG A 27 -12.77 12.50 -6.40
CA ARG A 27 -13.00 13.85 -5.83
C ARG A 27 -13.48 13.83 -4.37
N ARG A 28 -13.35 12.71 -3.69
CA ARG A 28 -13.67 12.53 -2.27
C ARG A 28 -12.79 11.43 -1.68
N THR A 29 -12.51 11.53 -0.42
CA THR A 29 -11.82 10.49 0.36
C THR A 29 -12.46 10.34 1.73
N HIS A 30 -12.15 9.26 2.40
CA HIS A 30 -12.58 8.97 3.76
C HIS A 30 -11.35 8.63 4.61
N TRP A 31 -11.35 8.99 5.88
CA TRP A 31 -10.20 8.75 6.76
C TRP A 31 -9.78 7.27 6.83
N THR A 32 -10.75 6.35 6.70
CA THR A 32 -10.46 4.91 6.65
C THR A 32 -9.60 4.53 5.46
N MET A 33 -9.73 5.26 4.34
CA MET A 33 -8.92 5.03 3.15
C MET A 33 -7.49 5.53 3.34
N ALA A 34 -7.31 6.63 4.07
CA ALA A 34 -5.97 7.07 4.49
C ALA A 34 -5.31 6.03 5.41
N ALA A 35 -6.06 5.46 6.35
CA ALA A 35 -5.57 4.40 7.22
C ALA A 35 -5.20 3.13 6.43
N ALA A 36 -6.05 2.70 5.50
CA ALA A 36 -5.79 1.56 4.62
C ALA A 36 -4.56 1.80 3.74
N GLY A 37 -4.44 2.99 3.12
CA GLY A 37 -3.28 3.36 2.31
C GLY A 37 -1.97 3.39 3.10
N GLY A 38 -2.01 3.91 4.33
CA GLY A 38 -0.87 3.89 5.24
C GLY A 38 -0.43 2.47 5.61
N LEU A 39 -1.40 1.60 5.91
CA LEU A 39 -1.16 0.20 6.20
C LEU A 39 -0.57 -0.52 4.99
N CYS A 40 -1.18 -0.36 3.80
CA CYS A 40 -0.71 -0.96 2.56
C CYS A 40 0.74 -0.55 2.25
N PHE A 41 1.07 0.75 2.32
CA PHE A 41 2.43 1.20 2.03
C PHE A 41 3.45 0.66 3.03
N SER A 42 3.09 0.57 4.32
CA SER A 42 3.95 -0.02 5.35
C SER A 42 4.21 -1.51 5.11
N LEU A 43 3.18 -2.25 4.70
CA LEU A 43 3.29 -3.67 4.35
C LEU A 43 4.13 -3.87 3.08
N LEU A 44 3.91 -3.04 2.04
CA LEU A 44 4.70 -3.07 0.81
C LEU A 44 6.17 -2.79 1.06
N TYR A 45 6.47 -1.80 1.90
CA TYR A 45 7.85 -1.51 2.28
C TYR A 45 8.52 -2.73 2.94
N GLY A 46 7.85 -3.37 3.89
CA GLY A 46 8.35 -4.61 4.53
C GLY A 46 8.49 -5.77 3.54
N LEU A 47 7.53 -5.92 2.63
CA LEU A 47 7.54 -6.94 1.58
C LEU A 47 8.75 -6.76 0.64
N CYS A 48 9.01 -5.54 0.19
CA CYS A 48 10.16 -5.23 -0.68
C CYS A 48 11.48 -5.57 -0.02
N GLY A 49 11.63 -5.32 1.29
CA GLY A 49 12.81 -5.72 2.05
C GLY A 49 13.00 -7.24 2.10
N LYS A 50 11.93 -8.00 2.36
CA LYS A 50 11.95 -9.48 2.35
C LYS A 50 12.21 -10.06 0.96
N MET A 51 11.79 -9.37 -0.09
CA MET A 51 11.97 -9.76 -1.49
C MET A 51 13.16 -9.07 -2.15
N ALA A 52 14.17 -8.63 -1.37
CA ALA A 52 15.38 -8.03 -1.91
C ALA A 52 16.02 -8.95 -2.98
N GLY A 53 16.46 -8.37 -4.09
CA GLY A 53 17.02 -9.11 -5.23
C GLY A 53 15.99 -9.79 -6.15
N ARG A 54 14.69 -9.81 -5.82
CA ARG A 54 13.66 -10.31 -6.72
C ARG A 54 13.27 -9.26 -7.76
N SER A 55 12.79 -9.72 -8.93
CA SER A 55 12.34 -8.84 -10.01
C SER A 55 11.17 -7.95 -9.57
N ARG A 56 11.08 -6.77 -10.16
CA ARG A 56 10.02 -5.79 -9.88
C ARG A 56 8.62 -6.38 -10.12
N TRP A 57 8.46 -7.19 -11.16
CA TRP A 57 7.20 -7.87 -11.49
C TRP A 57 6.73 -8.77 -10.34
N LYS A 58 7.61 -9.59 -9.78
CA LYS A 58 7.28 -10.48 -8.66
C LYS A 58 6.88 -9.68 -7.41
N LYS A 59 7.58 -8.58 -7.13
CA LYS A 59 7.23 -7.66 -6.03
C LYS A 59 5.87 -7.01 -6.26
N SER A 60 5.57 -6.60 -7.51
CA SER A 60 4.29 -5.96 -7.84
C SER A 60 3.12 -6.93 -7.78
N VAL A 61 3.29 -8.17 -8.23
CA VAL A 61 2.26 -9.22 -8.06
C VAL A 61 1.99 -9.48 -6.57
N ALA A 62 3.03 -9.69 -5.78
CA ALA A 62 2.89 -9.89 -4.34
C ALA A 62 2.28 -8.66 -3.65
N GLY A 63 2.69 -7.46 -4.05
CA GLY A 63 2.17 -6.19 -3.54
C GLY A 63 0.69 -5.99 -3.84
N SER A 64 0.25 -6.23 -5.08
CA SER A 64 -1.16 -6.12 -5.46
C SER A 64 -2.02 -7.13 -4.71
N THR A 65 -1.51 -8.34 -4.46
CA THR A 65 -2.20 -9.35 -3.64
C THR A 65 -2.38 -8.86 -2.20
N VAL A 66 -1.34 -8.25 -1.61
CA VAL A 66 -1.42 -7.67 -0.27
C VAL A 66 -2.45 -6.53 -0.22
N ILE A 67 -2.41 -5.59 -1.18
CA ILE A 67 -3.37 -4.48 -1.24
C ILE A 67 -4.80 -5.00 -1.37
N THR A 68 -5.04 -5.93 -2.31
CA THR A 68 -6.37 -6.53 -2.53
C THR A 68 -6.87 -7.26 -1.27
N GLY A 69 -5.98 -7.95 -0.55
CA GLY A 69 -6.32 -8.58 0.73
C GLY A 69 -6.70 -7.56 1.80
N VAL A 70 -5.94 -6.48 1.95
CA VAL A 70 -6.27 -5.38 2.90
C VAL A 70 -7.59 -4.71 2.50
N GLU A 71 -7.81 -4.45 1.21
CA GLU A 71 -9.05 -3.86 0.69
C GLU A 71 -10.25 -4.76 0.97
N PHE A 72 -10.12 -6.07 0.77
CA PHE A 72 -11.17 -7.02 1.08
C PHE A 72 -11.52 -7.04 2.57
N LEU A 73 -10.53 -7.15 3.45
CA LEU A 73 -10.74 -7.17 4.89
C LEU A 73 -11.32 -5.85 5.41
N ALA A 74 -10.77 -4.73 4.94
CA ALA A 74 -11.29 -3.39 5.25
C ALA A 74 -12.73 -3.22 4.76
N GLY A 75 -13.04 -3.66 3.54
CA GLY A 75 -14.37 -3.62 2.97
C GLY A 75 -15.39 -4.46 3.75
N CYS A 76 -15.01 -5.67 4.13
CA CYS A 76 -15.87 -6.51 4.97
C CYS A 76 -16.16 -5.86 6.32
N LEU A 77 -15.16 -5.22 6.93
CA LEU A 77 -15.36 -4.54 8.21
C LEU A 77 -16.14 -3.23 8.06
N ILE A 78 -15.70 -2.34 7.18
CA ILE A 78 -16.20 -0.95 7.07
C ILE A 78 -17.54 -0.91 6.34
N ASN A 79 -17.64 -1.56 5.18
CA ASN A 79 -18.85 -1.46 4.35
C ASN A 79 -19.93 -2.46 4.77
N ARG A 80 -19.55 -3.70 5.10
CA ARG A 80 -20.54 -4.74 5.40
C ARG A 80 -20.93 -4.80 6.87
N ARG A 81 -19.95 -4.79 7.78
CA ARG A 81 -20.23 -4.91 9.22
C ARG A 81 -20.66 -3.58 9.85
N LEU A 82 -19.97 -2.47 9.52
CA LEU A 82 -20.29 -1.15 10.02
C LEU A 82 -21.33 -0.41 9.17
N GLY A 83 -21.60 -0.88 7.94
CA GLY A 83 -22.60 -0.29 7.05
C GLY A 83 -22.23 1.08 6.49
N TRP A 84 -20.96 1.47 6.50
CA TRP A 84 -20.56 2.83 6.11
C TRP A 84 -20.58 3.09 4.60
N GLY A 85 -20.56 2.03 3.77
CA GLY A 85 -20.69 2.17 2.30
C GLY A 85 -19.65 3.09 1.67
N VAL A 86 -18.40 3.05 2.13
CA VAL A 86 -17.33 3.93 1.64
C VAL A 86 -17.04 3.67 0.16
N TRP A 87 -17.12 2.41 -0.28
CA TRP A 87 -17.07 1.99 -1.69
C TRP A 87 -17.92 0.74 -1.93
N ASP A 88 -18.28 0.53 -3.20
CA ASP A 88 -19.03 -0.64 -3.65
C ASP A 88 -18.65 -0.98 -5.09
N TYR A 89 -18.11 -2.18 -5.29
CA TYR A 89 -17.72 -2.73 -6.59
C TYR A 89 -18.70 -3.78 -7.13
N SER A 90 -19.89 -3.90 -6.57
CA SER A 90 -20.87 -4.93 -6.94
C SER A 90 -21.21 -4.95 -8.44
N ARG A 91 -21.08 -3.81 -9.12
CA ARG A 91 -21.36 -3.67 -10.55
C ARG A 91 -20.17 -3.94 -11.46
N LEU A 92 -18.97 -4.20 -10.88
CA LEU A 92 -17.75 -4.41 -11.64
C LEU A 92 -17.46 -5.88 -11.86
N PRO A 93 -16.82 -6.26 -13.00
CA PRO A 93 -16.55 -7.65 -13.31
C PRO A 93 -15.56 -8.28 -12.32
N GLY A 94 -15.79 -9.56 -12.00
CA GLY A 94 -14.93 -10.31 -11.08
C GLY A 94 -14.93 -9.75 -9.66
N ASN A 95 -16.02 -9.07 -9.25
CA ASN A 95 -16.12 -8.61 -7.87
C ASN A 95 -16.34 -9.78 -6.90
N VAL A 96 -15.81 -9.64 -5.71
CA VAL A 96 -16.07 -10.54 -4.59
C VAL A 96 -16.77 -9.73 -3.50
N MET A 97 -18.04 -10.05 -3.28
CA MET A 97 -18.88 -9.43 -2.26
C MET A 97 -18.99 -7.89 -2.39
N GLY A 98 -18.70 -7.33 -3.59
CA GLY A 98 -18.66 -5.89 -3.83
C GLY A 98 -17.48 -5.15 -3.16
N GLN A 99 -16.54 -5.86 -2.53
CA GLN A 99 -15.44 -5.25 -1.77
C GLN A 99 -14.14 -5.16 -2.56
N ILE A 100 -13.89 -6.11 -3.45
CA ILE A 100 -12.77 -6.14 -4.39
C ILE A 100 -13.27 -6.52 -5.78
N CYS A 101 -12.50 -6.21 -6.82
CA CYS A 101 -12.82 -6.61 -8.19
C CYS A 101 -11.56 -6.71 -9.07
N LEU A 102 -11.66 -7.44 -10.18
CA LEU A 102 -10.54 -7.64 -11.11
C LEU A 102 -9.94 -6.33 -11.66
N PRO A 103 -10.72 -5.34 -12.12
CA PRO A 103 -10.15 -4.09 -12.64
C PRO A 103 -9.29 -3.37 -11.62
N PHE A 104 -9.73 -3.27 -10.36
CA PHE A 104 -8.95 -2.60 -9.32
C PHE A 104 -7.76 -3.44 -8.87
N THR A 105 -7.87 -4.77 -8.80
CA THR A 105 -6.72 -5.65 -8.53
C THR A 105 -5.62 -5.45 -9.59
N PHE A 106 -5.99 -5.31 -10.87
CA PHE A 106 -5.04 -5.00 -11.93
C PHE A 106 -4.46 -3.58 -11.80
N LEU A 107 -5.28 -2.60 -11.43
CA LEU A 107 -4.81 -1.24 -11.16
C LEU A 107 -3.81 -1.21 -9.98
N TRP A 108 -4.05 -1.98 -8.93
CA TRP A 108 -3.10 -2.14 -7.83
C TRP A 108 -1.77 -2.73 -8.28
N PHE A 109 -1.82 -3.71 -9.19
CA PHE A 109 -0.60 -4.25 -9.77
C PHE A 109 0.20 -3.17 -10.53
N LEU A 110 -0.46 -2.37 -11.37
CA LEU A 110 0.19 -1.26 -12.09
C LEU A 110 0.75 -0.21 -11.12
N LEU A 111 0.01 0.13 -10.08
CA LEU A 111 0.46 1.07 -9.04
C LEU A 111 1.67 0.52 -8.26
N CYS A 112 1.73 -0.79 -8.02
CA CYS A 112 2.85 -1.42 -7.34
C CYS A 112 4.16 -1.34 -8.12
N LEU A 113 4.15 -1.19 -9.45
CA LEU A 113 5.39 -1.05 -10.24
C LEU A 113 6.24 0.15 -9.80
N PRO A 114 5.73 1.39 -9.77
CA PRO A 114 6.50 2.53 -9.27
C PRO A 114 6.68 2.51 -7.75
N VAL A 115 5.69 2.02 -6.99
CA VAL A 115 5.77 1.99 -5.52
C VAL A 115 6.86 1.04 -5.03
N THR A 116 6.99 -0.15 -5.62
CA THR A 116 8.06 -1.08 -5.27
C THR A 116 9.44 -0.56 -5.65
N ALA A 117 9.55 0.20 -6.75
CA ALA A 117 10.80 0.89 -7.10
C ALA A 117 11.18 1.95 -6.06
N LEU A 118 10.19 2.71 -5.57
CA LEU A 118 10.39 3.68 -4.49
C LEU A 118 10.83 2.97 -3.19
N CYS A 119 10.18 1.88 -2.81
CA CYS A 119 10.54 1.10 -1.63
C CYS A 119 11.99 0.57 -1.72
N ASP A 120 12.40 0.06 -2.88
CA ASP A 120 13.77 -0.42 -3.11
C ASP A 120 14.79 0.73 -2.99
N GLU A 121 14.47 1.91 -3.50
CA GLU A 121 15.34 3.09 -3.35
C GLU A 121 15.47 3.53 -1.90
N LEU A 122 14.38 3.52 -1.15
CA LEU A 122 14.39 3.84 0.28
C LEU A 122 15.28 2.85 1.06
N HIS A 123 15.18 1.54 0.78
CA HIS A 123 16.04 0.53 1.40
C HIS A 123 17.51 0.75 1.03
N ARG A 124 17.82 1.09 -0.22
CA ARG A 124 19.21 1.38 -0.65
C ARG A 124 19.80 2.59 0.07
N ARG A 125 19.03 3.65 0.24
CA ARG A 125 19.47 4.86 0.97
C ARG A 125 19.75 4.56 2.44
N GLU A 126 18.93 3.78 3.08
CA GLU A 126 19.11 3.38 4.47
C GLU A 126 20.39 2.53 4.65
N GLY A 127 20.63 1.56 3.78
CA GLY A 127 21.84 0.76 3.78
C GLY A 127 23.11 1.62 3.65
N ARG A 128 23.10 2.61 2.75
CA ARG A 128 24.22 3.55 2.57
C ARG A 128 24.46 4.42 3.81
N CYS A 129 23.40 4.91 4.44
CA CYS A 129 23.51 5.73 5.64
C CYS A 129 24.10 4.94 6.81
N THR A 130 23.72 3.67 6.96
CA THR A 130 24.25 2.78 8.01
C THR A 130 25.74 2.49 7.80
N LEU A 131 26.17 2.23 6.57
CA LEU A 131 27.58 1.99 6.23
C LEU A 131 28.43 3.24 6.47
N SER A 132 27.95 4.43 6.09
CA SER A 132 28.67 5.70 6.34
C SER A 132 28.89 5.96 7.82
N GLN A 133 27.91 5.64 8.66
CA GLN A 133 28.03 5.80 10.12
C GLN A 133 28.96 4.75 10.76
N ALA A 134 29.12 3.59 10.16
CA ALA A 134 30.04 2.54 10.64
C ALA A 134 31.51 2.86 10.31
N VAL A 135 31.76 3.58 9.21
CA VAL A 135 33.14 3.95 8.77
C VAL A 135 33.70 5.14 9.58
N VAL A 136 32.83 5.97 10.16
CA VAL A 136 33.23 7.18 10.93
C VAL A 136 33.48 6.89 12.42
N ARG A 137 33.26 5.65 12.86
CA ARG A 137 33.58 5.18 14.23
C ARG A 137 34.87 4.36 14.25
#